data_590a043f65dc186e831fcfa987e3addd
#
_entry.id   590a043f65dc186e831fcfa987e3addd
#
_cell.length_a   1.000
_cell.length_b   1.000
_cell.length_c   1.000
_cell.angle_alpha   90.00
_cell.angle_beta   90.00
_cell.angle_gamma   90.00
#
_symmetry.space_group_name_H-M   'P 1'
#
loop_
_entity.id
_entity.type
_entity.pdbx_description
1 polymer ?
#
loop_
_entity_poly.entity_id
_entity_poly.type
_entity_poly.pdbx_seq_one_letter_code
_entity_poly.pdbx_strand_id
1 'polypeptide(L)'
;MDNPTIKKSRMSRRSFLVKFFLGSMGLVFLDAFWFERYIIDWKEFDISEGSEDKIKTIHLSDLHINSIKSFHKTLAERINKERPDALFVTGDSVNRMRWVPILDAFLAMIDHDIPKFAIMGNVDYSGGVDSATLRKTYEKYNGKLLINQNHKLRVKDRTVNIVGVDDYLCGYPDFSKASRDLDLSVDTIVLNHCPAYRDEIDTINAKLGQKIKLILSGHTHGGQITFFGKAIFTPYGSGDYVKGWYKNELSRLYVSKGIGTRGLPLRFGSRAEAIIFQV
;
A
#
# COMPACT_ATOMS: atom_id res chain seq x y z
N MET A 1 0.00 -62.42 -36.16
CA MET A 1 0.52 -61.27 -35.32
C MET A 1 -0.61 -60.32 -35.19
N ASP A 2 -1.38 -60.41 -34.06
CA ASP A 2 -2.52 -59.54 -33.79
C ASP A 2 -2.00 -58.19 -33.20
N ASN A 3 -2.35 -57.14 -33.88
CA ASN A 3 -2.01 -55.77 -33.48
C ASN A 3 -2.98 -55.31 -32.35
N PRO A 4 -2.52 -54.96 -31.14
CA PRO A 4 -3.44 -54.61 -30.07
C PRO A 4 -4.08 -53.26 -30.39
N THR A 5 -5.39 -53.29 -30.68
CA THR A 5 -6.24 -52.08 -30.80
C THR A 5 -6.32 -51.37 -29.47
N ILE A 6 -5.65 -50.23 -29.33
CA ILE A 6 -5.76 -49.35 -28.18
C ILE A 6 -7.20 -48.76 -28.12
N LYS A 7 -8.07 -49.34 -27.26
CA LYS A 7 -9.39 -48.77 -26.95
C LYS A 7 -9.21 -47.41 -26.32
N LYS A 8 -9.41 -46.32 -27.06
CA LYS A 8 -9.56 -44.96 -26.48
C LYS A 8 -10.76 -44.94 -25.57
N SER A 9 -10.53 -44.95 -24.26
CA SER A 9 -11.58 -44.77 -23.23
C SER A 9 -12.22 -43.40 -23.42
N ARG A 10 -13.46 -43.35 -23.86
CA ARG A 10 -14.25 -42.09 -23.89
C ARG A 10 -14.64 -41.73 -22.49
N MET A 11 -14.17 -40.57 -22.02
CA MET A 11 -14.56 -40.00 -20.70
C MET A 11 -16.09 -39.76 -20.66
N SER A 12 -16.77 -40.22 -19.61
CA SER A 12 -18.18 -39.94 -19.44
C SER A 12 -18.45 -38.43 -19.17
N ARG A 13 -19.61 -37.93 -19.59
CA ARG A 13 -20.03 -36.53 -19.34
C ARG A 13 -19.92 -36.15 -17.88
N ARG A 14 -20.33 -37.03 -16.96
CA ARG A 14 -20.24 -36.85 -15.51
C ARG A 14 -18.78 -36.73 -15.05
N SER A 15 -17.92 -37.61 -15.52
CA SER A 15 -16.47 -37.55 -15.19
C SER A 15 -15.83 -36.28 -15.73
N PHE A 16 -16.22 -35.84 -16.93
CA PHE A 16 -15.76 -34.56 -17.48
C PHE A 16 -16.17 -33.36 -16.60
N LEU A 17 -17.45 -33.25 -16.23
CA LEU A 17 -17.96 -32.15 -15.40
C LEU A 17 -17.28 -32.13 -14.04
N VAL A 18 -17.09 -33.29 -13.38
CA VAL A 18 -16.40 -33.37 -12.09
C VAL A 18 -14.95 -32.91 -12.22
N LYS A 19 -14.22 -33.40 -13.22
CA LYS A 19 -12.82 -32.99 -13.46
C LYS A 19 -12.71 -31.51 -13.80
N PHE A 20 -13.63 -30.99 -14.61
CA PHE A 20 -13.70 -29.57 -14.94
C PHE A 20 -13.93 -28.72 -13.70
N PHE A 21 -14.90 -29.08 -12.85
CA PHE A 21 -15.18 -28.38 -11.60
C PHE A 21 -14.00 -28.42 -10.62
N LEU A 22 -13.38 -29.59 -10.43
CA LEU A 22 -12.19 -29.72 -9.57
C LEU A 22 -11.00 -28.90 -10.11
N GLY A 23 -10.79 -28.92 -11.43
CA GLY A 23 -9.76 -28.11 -12.08
C GLY A 23 -10.01 -26.60 -11.91
N SER A 24 -11.24 -26.17 -12.11
CA SER A 24 -11.62 -24.76 -11.91
C SER A 24 -11.44 -24.31 -10.46
N MET A 25 -11.85 -25.15 -9.49
CA MET A 25 -11.60 -24.89 -8.07
C MET A 25 -10.09 -24.78 -7.78
N GLY A 26 -9.28 -25.70 -8.33
CA GLY A 26 -7.83 -25.66 -8.19
C GLY A 26 -7.21 -24.37 -8.71
N LEU A 27 -7.69 -23.86 -9.86
CA LEU A 27 -7.26 -22.58 -10.41
C LEU A 27 -7.65 -21.40 -9.51
N VAL A 28 -8.86 -21.38 -8.97
CA VAL A 28 -9.31 -20.34 -8.02
C VAL A 28 -8.47 -20.34 -6.74
N PHE A 29 -8.14 -21.53 -6.21
CA PHE A 29 -7.24 -21.63 -5.06
C PHE A 29 -5.83 -21.14 -5.40
N LEU A 30 -5.28 -21.52 -6.55
CA LEU A 30 -3.96 -21.07 -7.00
C LEU A 30 -3.94 -19.53 -7.14
N ASP A 31 -4.98 -18.96 -7.73
CA ASP A 31 -5.14 -17.52 -7.88
C ASP A 31 -5.15 -16.81 -6.51
N ALA A 32 -6.04 -17.23 -5.60
CA ALA A 32 -6.24 -16.58 -4.31
C ALA A 32 -5.04 -16.73 -3.36
N PHE A 33 -4.40 -17.90 -3.30
CA PHE A 33 -3.34 -18.18 -2.35
C PHE A 33 -1.94 -17.82 -2.87
N TRP A 34 -1.76 -17.71 -4.18
CA TRP A 34 -0.45 -17.46 -4.78
C TRP A 34 -0.43 -16.25 -5.71
N PHE A 35 -1.23 -16.22 -6.79
CA PHE A 35 -1.12 -15.19 -7.81
C PHE A 35 -1.47 -13.80 -7.26
N GLU A 36 -2.67 -13.60 -6.73
CA GLU A 36 -3.10 -12.29 -6.22
C GLU A 36 -2.29 -11.80 -5.02
N ARG A 37 -1.63 -12.71 -4.34
CA ARG A 37 -0.84 -12.43 -3.14
C ARG A 37 0.61 -12.08 -3.44
N TYR A 38 1.24 -12.71 -4.41
CA TYR A 38 2.68 -12.62 -4.65
C TYR A 38 3.07 -11.98 -5.96
N ILE A 39 2.14 -11.82 -6.89
CA ILE A 39 2.37 -11.09 -8.13
C ILE A 39 1.81 -9.68 -7.95
N ILE A 40 2.69 -8.73 -7.65
CA ILE A 40 2.31 -7.34 -7.39
C ILE A 40 1.77 -6.68 -8.66
N ASP A 41 0.63 -6.03 -8.53
CA ASP A 41 0.01 -5.19 -9.56
C ASP A 41 0.64 -3.78 -9.47
N TRP A 42 1.43 -3.41 -10.47
CA TRP A 42 2.02 -2.09 -10.57
C TRP A 42 1.10 -1.17 -11.34
N LYS A 43 0.70 -0.08 -10.69
CA LYS A 43 -0.10 0.98 -11.31
C LYS A 43 0.71 2.25 -11.40
N GLU A 44 0.46 3.02 -12.45
CA GLU A 44 1.06 4.33 -12.63
C GLU A 44 -0.02 5.37 -12.90
N PHE A 45 0.06 6.50 -12.22
CA PHE A 45 -0.85 7.62 -12.36
C PHE A 45 -0.07 8.92 -12.51
N ASP A 46 -0.41 9.68 -13.56
CA ASP A 46 0.09 11.03 -13.75
C ASP A 46 -0.94 12.02 -13.19
N ILE A 47 -0.55 12.73 -12.15
CA ILE A 47 -1.34 13.79 -11.52
C ILE A 47 -0.60 15.13 -11.52
N SER A 48 0.46 15.24 -12.34
CA SER A 48 1.31 16.43 -12.44
C SER A 48 0.61 17.63 -13.10
N GLU A 49 -0.58 17.39 -13.72
CA GLU A 49 -1.38 18.44 -14.41
C GLU A 49 -0.59 19.17 -15.50
N GLY A 50 0.30 18.45 -16.19
CA GLY A 50 1.10 18.98 -17.30
C GLY A 50 2.40 19.66 -16.86
N SER A 51 2.78 19.59 -15.60
CA SER A 51 4.11 20.06 -15.15
C SER A 51 5.21 19.29 -15.88
N GLU A 52 6.21 19.99 -16.43
CA GLU A 52 7.38 19.37 -17.06
C GLU A 52 8.30 18.72 -16.00
N ASP A 53 8.43 19.33 -14.84
CA ASP A 53 9.23 18.83 -13.73
C ASP A 53 8.40 17.95 -12.81
N LYS A 54 8.22 16.67 -13.18
CA LYS A 54 7.47 15.71 -12.39
C LYS A 54 8.29 15.16 -11.24
N ILE A 55 7.64 14.98 -10.10
CA ILE A 55 8.19 14.26 -8.95
C ILE A 55 7.63 12.84 -9.00
N LYS A 56 8.51 11.86 -9.21
CA LYS A 56 8.16 10.45 -9.27
C LYS A 56 8.17 9.83 -7.88
N THR A 57 7.03 9.35 -7.42
CA THR A 57 6.93 8.71 -6.10
C THR A 57 6.40 7.30 -6.22
N ILE A 58 6.77 6.43 -5.28
CA ILE A 58 6.19 5.09 -5.15
C ILE A 58 5.45 5.02 -3.81
N HIS A 59 4.24 4.49 -3.84
CA HIS A 59 3.42 4.26 -2.66
C HIS A 59 3.29 2.76 -2.39
N LEU A 60 3.69 2.35 -1.21
CA LEU A 60 3.47 1.05 -0.60
C LEU A 60 2.61 1.23 0.66
N SER A 61 1.83 0.23 0.99
CA SER A 61 1.06 0.17 2.23
C SER A 61 0.92 -1.25 2.72
N ASP A 62 0.64 -1.43 4.00
CA ASP A 62 0.26 -2.72 4.57
C ASP A 62 1.23 -3.84 4.19
N LEU A 63 2.52 -3.61 4.44
CA LEU A 63 3.56 -4.59 4.13
C LEU A 63 3.39 -5.88 4.94
N HIS A 64 2.99 -5.75 6.21
CA HIS A 64 2.80 -6.87 7.14
C HIS A 64 3.95 -7.89 7.08
N ILE A 65 5.16 -7.37 6.93
CA ILE A 65 6.34 -8.19 6.66
C ILE A 65 6.72 -9.03 7.89
N ASN A 66 6.86 -10.33 7.69
CA ASN A 66 7.24 -11.28 8.73
C ASN A 66 8.33 -12.27 8.30
N SER A 67 8.67 -12.24 7.02
CA SER A 67 9.76 -13.02 6.40
C SER A 67 10.09 -12.43 5.04
N ILE A 68 11.36 -12.52 4.63
CA ILE A 68 11.76 -12.14 3.27
C ILE A 68 11.43 -13.28 2.32
N LYS A 69 10.60 -12.99 1.34
CA LYS A 69 10.22 -13.91 0.24
C LYS A 69 10.73 -13.36 -1.08
N SER A 70 10.73 -14.19 -2.13
CA SER A 70 11.19 -13.78 -3.47
C SER A 70 10.50 -12.52 -3.98
N PHE A 71 9.19 -12.41 -3.79
CA PHE A 71 8.44 -11.23 -4.25
C PHE A 71 8.86 -9.92 -3.54
N HIS A 72 9.33 -9.97 -2.28
CA HIS A 72 9.89 -8.79 -1.61
C HIS A 72 11.21 -8.34 -2.25
N LYS A 73 12.05 -9.30 -2.69
CA LYS A 73 13.28 -9.01 -3.42
C LYS A 73 12.95 -8.36 -4.76
N THR A 74 12.03 -8.95 -5.52
CA THR A 74 11.57 -8.41 -6.81
C THR A 74 10.91 -7.02 -6.64
N LEU A 75 10.18 -6.79 -5.52
CA LEU A 75 9.63 -5.48 -5.18
C LEU A 75 10.74 -4.45 -4.99
N ALA A 76 11.76 -4.77 -4.17
CA ALA A 76 12.90 -3.87 -3.93
C ALA A 76 13.70 -3.62 -5.21
N GLU A 77 13.99 -4.66 -6.01
CA GLU A 77 14.65 -4.53 -7.31
C GLU A 77 13.88 -3.61 -8.27
N ARG A 78 12.55 -3.73 -8.29
CA ARG A 78 11.71 -2.86 -9.12
C ARG A 78 11.73 -1.42 -8.61
N ILE A 79 11.66 -1.19 -7.30
CA ILE A 79 11.76 0.16 -6.72
C ILE A 79 13.09 0.80 -7.10
N ASN A 80 14.21 0.08 -6.97
CA ASN A 80 15.53 0.57 -7.32
C ASN A 80 15.63 0.88 -8.82
N LYS A 81 15.06 0.04 -9.68
CA LYS A 81 15.01 0.26 -11.14
C LYS A 81 14.20 1.51 -11.50
N GLU A 82 13.09 1.75 -10.82
CA GLU A 82 12.23 2.92 -11.05
C GLU A 82 12.88 4.24 -10.61
N ARG A 83 13.83 4.20 -9.68
CA ARG A 83 14.53 5.37 -9.13
C ARG A 83 13.57 6.51 -8.75
N PRO A 84 12.60 6.26 -7.86
CA PRO A 84 11.67 7.32 -7.46
C PRO A 84 12.39 8.40 -6.65
N ASP A 85 11.87 9.61 -6.73
CA ASP A 85 12.31 10.74 -5.90
C ASP A 85 11.91 10.57 -4.43
N ALA A 86 10.91 9.74 -4.15
CA ALA A 86 10.53 9.32 -2.80
C ALA A 86 9.75 7.99 -2.80
N LEU A 87 9.91 7.25 -1.71
CA LEU A 87 9.11 6.06 -1.37
C LEU A 87 8.23 6.37 -0.17
N PHE A 88 6.92 6.20 -0.31
CA PHE A 88 5.94 6.35 0.77
C PHE A 88 5.48 5.00 1.29
N VAL A 89 5.41 4.86 2.62
CA VAL A 89 4.89 3.67 3.30
C VAL A 89 3.79 4.10 4.27
N THR A 90 2.55 3.84 3.92
CA THR A 90 1.39 4.32 4.69
C THR A 90 0.92 3.31 5.73
N GLY A 91 1.82 2.95 6.67
CA GLY A 91 1.51 2.16 7.85
C GLY A 91 1.49 0.66 7.65
N ASP A 92 1.29 -0.03 8.75
CA ASP A 92 1.23 -1.50 8.84
C ASP A 92 2.46 -2.20 8.24
N SER A 93 3.63 -1.66 8.60
CA SER A 93 4.92 -2.19 8.12
C SER A 93 5.16 -3.60 8.65
N VAL A 94 4.85 -3.85 9.91
CA VAL A 94 5.00 -5.16 10.58
C VAL A 94 3.83 -5.45 11.52
N ASN A 95 3.56 -6.72 11.80
CA ASN A 95 2.47 -7.10 12.70
C ASN A 95 2.91 -7.22 14.17
N ARG A 96 4.20 -7.24 14.47
CA ARG A 96 4.74 -7.40 15.83
C ARG A 96 6.16 -6.86 15.89
N MET A 97 6.53 -6.37 17.06
CA MET A 97 7.87 -5.85 17.34
C MET A 97 9.00 -6.82 16.94
N ARG A 98 8.85 -8.11 17.17
CA ARG A 98 9.86 -9.13 16.81
C ARG A 98 10.16 -9.24 15.31
N TRP A 99 9.34 -8.64 14.45
CA TRP A 99 9.52 -8.66 13.00
C TRP A 99 10.16 -7.37 12.45
N VAL A 100 10.43 -6.39 13.29
CA VAL A 100 11.18 -5.19 12.89
C VAL A 100 12.54 -5.52 12.24
N PRO A 101 13.30 -6.53 12.70
CA PRO A 101 14.52 -6.95 12.00
C PRO A 101 14.29 -7.47 10.58
N ILE A 102 13.08 -7.97 10.27
CA ILE A 102 12.73 -8.39 8.90
C ILE A 102 12.44 -7.16 8.02
N LEU A 103 11.78 -6.14 8.58
CA LEU A 103 11.62 -4.85 7.91
C LEU A 103 12.98 -4.19 7.65
N ASP A 104 13.88 -4.20 8.62
CA ASP A 104 15.27 -3.72 8.49
C ASP A 104 15.96 -4.40 7.29
N ALA A 105 15.87 -5.74 7.21
CA ALA A 105 16.42 -6.49 6.09
C ALA A 105 15.75 -6.16 4.73
N PHE A 106 14.46 -5.85 4.70
CA PHE A 106 13.77 -5.41 3.49
C PHE A 106 14.22 -4.01 3.06
N LEU A 107 14.27 -3.07 3.99
CA LEU A 107 14.71 -1.70 3.71
C LEU A 107 16.17 -1.65 3.22
N ALA A 108 17.02 -2.56 3.71
CA ALA A 108 18.40 -2.72 3.26
C ALA A 108 18.53 -3.13 1.77
N MET A 109 17.48 -3.65 1.15
CA MET A 109 17.47 -4.00 -0.28
C MET A 109 17.12 -2.81 -1.17
N ILE A 110 16.63 -1.72 -0.59
CA ILE A 110 16.23 -0.52 -1.32
C ILE A 110 17.36 0.50 -1.26
N ASP A 111 17.72 1.04 -2.43
CA ASP A 111 18.82 2.00 -2.57
C ASP A 111 18.71 3.13 -1.51
N HIS A 112 19.84 3.40 -0.85
CA HIS A 112 19.91 4.38 0.22
C HIS A 112 19.57 5.79 -0.26
N ASP A 113 19.89 6.13 -1.51
CA ASP A 113 19.63 7.45 -2.08
C ASP A 113 18.15 7.78 -2.25
N ILE A 114 17.28 6.77 -2.27
CA ILE A 114 15.83 6.96 -2.32
C ILE A 114 15.34 7.38 -0.94
N PRO A 115 14.85 8.61 -0.72
CA PRO A 115 14.27 9.02 0.55
C PRO A 115 12.97 8.28 0.81
N LYS A 116 12.78 7.82 2.05
CA LYS A 116 11.60 7.04 2.47
C LYS A 116 10.82 7.83 3.52
N PHE A 117 9.51 7.93 3.34
CA PHE A 117 8.60 8.54 4.30
C PHE A 117 7.57 7.51 4.74
N ALA A 118 7.50 7.26 6.02
CA ALA A 118 6.61 6.28 6.60
C ALA A 118 5.73 6.89 7.69
N ILE A 119 4.59 6.27 7.94
CA ILE A 119 3.72 6.52 9.08
C ILE A 119 3.44 5.23 9.82
N MET A 120 2.90 5.33 11.03
CA MET A 120 2.38 4.18 11.77
C MET A 120 1.02 3.75 11.22
N GLY A 121 0.74 2.44 11.28
CA GLY A 121 -0.59 1.89 11.10
C GLY A 121 -1.11 1.24 12.38
N ASN A 122 -2.39 0.89 12.41
CA ASN A 122 -3.04 0.34 13.60
C ASN A 122 -2.47 -1.02 14.01
N VAL A 123 -1.92 -1.79 13.06
CA VAL A 123 -1.31 -3.08 13.36
C VAL A 123 0.11 -2.93 13.90
N ASP A 124 0.85 -1.91 13.48
CA ASP A 124 2.11 -1.57 14.11
C ASP A 124 1.89 -1.31 15.61
N TYR A 125 0.90 -0.47 15.96
CA TYR A 125 0.54 -0.18 17.35
C TYR A 125 0.05 -1.41 18.12
N SER A 126 -0.97 -2.10 17.59
CA SER A 126 -1.57 -3.28 18.26
C SER A 126 -0.58 -4.46 18.34
N GLY A 127 0.43 -4.48 17.49
CA GLY A 127 1.55 -5.43 17.52
C GLY A 127 2.64 -5.10 18.52
N GLY A 128 2.48 -3.99 19.27
CA GLY A 128 3.45 -3.53 20.27
C GLY A 128 4.74 -2.99 19.65
N VAL A 129 4.67 -2.46 18.42
CA VAL A 129 5.83 -1.85 17.76
C VAL A 129 6.09 -0.49 18.39
N ASP A 130 7.26 -0.36 19.01
CA ASP A 130 7.70 0.91 19.55
C ASP A 130 8.07 1.89 18.42
N SER A 131 7.46 3.08 18.46
CA SER A 131 7.65 4.09 17.42
C SER A 131 9.09 4.60 17.34
N ALA A 132 9.82 4.64 18.46
CA ALA A 132 11.23 5.05 18.46
C ALA A 132 12.11 4.00 17.74
N THR A 133 11.83 2.70 17.96
CA THR A 133 12.52 1.61 17.26
C THR A 133 12.20 1.62 15.78
N LEU A 134 10.93 1.81 15.40
CA LEU A 134 10.55 1.88 14.00
C LEU A 134 11.17 3.10 13.30
N ARG A 135 11.22 4.25 13.98
CA ARG A 135 11.89 5.47 13.53
C ARG A 135 13.37 5.21 13.22
N LYS A 136 14.11 4.65 14.18
CA LYS A 136 15.53 4.30 13.99
C LYS A 136 15.74 3.34 12.82
N THR A 137 14.82 2.39 12.62
CA THR A 137 14.87 1.44 11.51
C THR A 137 14.75 2.16 10.17
N TYR A 138 13.82 3.11 10.01
CA TYR A 138 13.70 3.89 8.77
C TYR A 138 14.88 4.86 8.60
N GLU A 139 15.31 5.55 9.66
CA GLU A 139 16.43 6.51 9.62
C GLU A 139 17.74 5.88 9.14
N LYS A 140 17.98 4.63 9.46
CA LYS A 140 19.15 3.86 8.99
C LYS A 140 19.22 3.76 7.46
N TYR A 141 18.10 3.92 6.75
CA TYR A 141 18.00 3.78 5.29
C TYR A 141 17.45 5.06 4.63
N ASN A 142 17.89 6.23 5.10
CA ASN A 142 17.43 7.55 4.59
C ASN A 142 15.92 7.70 4.66
N GLY A 143 15.31 7.22 5.74
CA GLY A 143 13.86 7.29 5.95
C GLY A 143 13.48 8.20 7.11
N LYS A 144 12.22 8.62 7.12
CA LYS A 144 11.60 9.39 8.20
C LYS A 144 10.26 8.76 8.57
N LEU A 145 10.07 8.48 9.86
CA LEU A 145 8.76 8.11 10.41
C LEU A 145 8.05 9.38 10.86
N LEU A 146 6.97 9.74 10.18
CA LEU A 146 6.19 10.95 10.45
C LEU A 146 4.98 10.59 11.33
N ILE A 147 4.92 11.14 12.53
CA ILE A 147 3.80 10.98 13.47
C ILE A 147 3.33 12.38 13.82
N ASN A 148 2.26 12.85 13.19
CA ASN A 148 1.77 14.23 13.24
C ASN A 148 2.90 15.24 12.94
N GLN A 149 3.65 14.96 11.88
CA GLN A 149 4.82 15.72 11.45
C GLN A 149 4.81 15.94 9.95
N ASN A 150 5.57 16.91 9.50
CA ASN A 150 5.79 17.15 8.09
C ASN A 150 7.27 17.19 7.72
N HIS A 151 7.51 17.13 6.42
CA HIS A 151 8.83 17.31 5.83
C HIS A 151 8.68 17.98 4.45
N LYS A 152 9.62 18.87 4.11
CA LYS A 152 9.71 19.43 2.76
C LYS A 152 10.62 18.55 1.91
N LEU A 153 10.07 17.93 0.90
CA LEU A 153 10.83 17.19 -0.12
C LEU A 153 11.17 18.15 -1.26
N ARG A 154 12.46 18.30 -1.51
CA ARG A 154 12.97 19.09 -2.65
C ARG A 154 13.55 18.16 -3.69
N VAL A 155 13.04 18.28 -4.92
CA VAL A 155 13.50 17.53 -6.09
C VAL A 155 13.76 18.52 -7.20
N LYS A 156 15.03 18.68 -7.57
CA LYS A 156 15.47 19.75 -8.49
C LYS A 156 14.96 21.12 -8.02
N ASP A 157 14.17 21.80 -8.85
CA ASP A 157 13.59 23.11 -8.56
C ASP A 157 12.20 23.06 -7.94
N ARG A 158 11.63 21.86 -7.80
CA ARG A 158 10.32 21.67 -7.16
C ARG A 158 10.44 21.31 -5.69
N THR A 159 9.49 21.80 -4.92
CA THR A 159 9.29 21.44 -3.51
C THR A 159 7.87 20.94 -3.33
N VAL A 160 7.70 19.88 -2.54
CA VAL A 160 6.38 19.43 -2.06
C VAL A 160 6.43 19.23 -0.55
N ASN A 161 5.33 19.53 0.12
CA ASN A 161 5.15 19.21 1.52
C ASN A 161 4.72 17.75 1.66
N ILE A 162 5.39 16.98 2.49
CA ILE A 162 4.98 15.63 2.88
C ILE A 162 4.48 15.72 4.31
N VAL A 163 3.21 15.41 4.52
CA VAL A 163 2.57 15.41 5.84
C VAL A 163 2.25 13.98 6.24
N GLY A 164 2.70 13.53 7.40
CA GLY A 164 2.34 12.25 7.96
C GLY A 164 1.48 12.43 9.21
N VAL A 165 0.27 11.89 9.20
CA VAL A 165 -0.59 11.83 10.38
C VAL A 165 -0.40 10.53 11.13
N ASP A 166 -0.69 10.56 12.42
CA ASP A 166 -0.69 9.36 13.26
C ASP A 166 -1.88 8.46 12.90
N ASP A 167 -1.86 7.21 13.37
CA ASP A 167 -2.95 6.27 13.08
C ASP A 167 -4.27 6.68 13.75
N TYR A 168 -5.35 6.56 12.97
CA TYR A 168 -6.69 6.97 13.39
C TYR A 168 -7.30 6.06 14.46
N LEU A 169 -6.94 4.78 14.51
CA LEU A 169 -7.56 3.78 15.38
C LEU A 169 -6.79 3.56 16.68
N CYS A 170 -5.46 3.61 16.62
CA CYS A 170 -4.59 3.22 17.72
C CYS A 170 -3.60 4.32 18.13
N GLY A 171 -3.51 5.39 17.35
CA GLY A 171 -2.72 6.59 17.60
C GLY A 171 -3.56 7.78 18.05
N TYR A 172 -2.99 8.97 17.85
CA TYR A 172 -3.64 10.26 18.14
C TYR A 172 -3.44 11.18 16.93
N PRO A 173 -4.21 11.00 15.84
CA PRO A 173 -4.03 11.77 14.62
C PRO A 173 -4.37 13.26 14.88
N ASP A 174 -3.47 14.11 14.42
CA ASP A 174 -3.61 15.58 14.53
C ASP A 174 -3.08 16.23 13.25
N PHE A 175 -3.97 16.43 12.28
CA PHE A 175 -3.62 17.05 11.01
C PHE A 175 -3.23 18.52 11.17
N SER A 176 -3.82 19.25 12.12
CA SER A 176 -3.45 20.66 12.41
C SER A 176 -2.00 20.76 12.86
N LYS A 177 -1.58 19.87 13.78
CA LYS A 177 -0.19 19.78 14.24
C LYS A 177 0.73 19.34 13.10
N ALA A 178 0.35 18.31 12.35
CA ALA A 178 1.13 17.77 11.25
C ALA A 178 1.37 18.82 10.15
N SER A 179 0.41 19.73 9.93
CA SER A 179 0.45 20.78 8.92
C SER A 179 1.04 22.11 9.41
N ARG A 180 1.60 22.17 10.62
CA ARG A 180 2.15 23.42 11.15
C ARG A 180 3.36 23.86 10.33
N ASP A 181 3.45 25.17 10.10
CA ASP A 181 4.57 25.84 9.42
C ASP A 181 4.82 25.36 7.97
N LEU A 182 3.79 24.82 7.31
CA LEU A 182 3.87 24.44 5.90
C LEU A 182 3.87 25.68 5.00
N ASP A 183 4.53 25.54 3.87
CA ASP A 183 4.44 26.50 2.78
C ASP A 183 3.14 26.26 2.00
N LEU A 184 2.19 27.21 2.10
CA LEU A 184 0.90 27.13 1.41
C LEU A 184 0.97 27.32 -0.09
N SER A 185 2.13 27.77 -0.62
CA SER A 185 2.33 28.01 -2.05
C SER A 185 2.61 26.72 -2.82
N VAL A 186 3.07 25.67 -2.14
CA VAL A 186 3.46 24.39 -2.74
C VAL A 186 2.45 23.27 -2.46
N ASP A 187 2.45 22.29 -3.35
CA ASP A 187 1.58 21.13 -3.23
C ASP A 187 1.91 20.30 -1.98
N THR A 188 0.87 19.71 -1.38
CA THR A 188 0.99 18.87 -0.19
C THR A 188 0.53 17.44 -0.51
N ILE A 189 1.35 16.46 -0.14
CA ILE A 189 1.00 15.04 -0.12
C ILE A 189 0.81 14.61 1.32
N VAL A 190 -0.35 14.03 1.64
CA VAL A 190 -0.68 13.57 2.98
C VAL A 190 -0.61 12.05 3.04
N LEU A 191 0.19 11.52 3.97
CA LEU A 191 0.25 10.11 4.31
C LEU A 191 -0.70 9.86 5.48
N ASN A 192 -1.70 9.03 5.26
CA ASN A 192 -2.76 8.68 6.20
C ASN A 192 -3.00 7.17 6.13
N HIS A 193 -3.01 6.44 7.24
CA HIS A 193 -3.22 4.99 7.19
C HIS A 193 -4.69 4.64 6.98
N CYS A 194 -5.55 5.02 7.91
CA CYS A 194 -6.99 4.73 7.87
C CYS A 194 -7.75 5.73 7.00
N PRO A 195 -8.33 5.34 5.87
CA PRO A 195 -8.88 6.29 4.90
C PRO A 195 -10.06 7.11 5.42
N ALA A 196 -10.81 6.65 6.43
CA ALA A 196 -11.90 7.42 7.05
C ALA A 196 -11.45 8.77 7.64
N TYR A 197 -10.18 8.87 8.09
CA TYR A 197 -9.66 10.13 8.64
C TYR A 197 -9.55 11.26 7.60
N ARG A 198 -9.66 10.93 6.30
CA ARG A 198 -9.72 11.92 5.22
C ARG A 198 -10.80 12.97 5.44
N ASP A 199 -11.98 12.60 5.95
CA ASP A 199 -13.10 13.54 6.14
C ASP A 199 -12.76 14.60 7.19
N GLU A 200 -12.01 14.22 8.21
CA GLU A 200 -11.48 15.14 9.21
C GLU A 200 -10.35 16.01 8.65
N ILE A 201 -9.44 15.43 7.85
CA ILE A 201 -8.41 16.20 7.13
C ILE A 201 -9.06 17.28 6.27
N ASP A 202 -10.09 16.95 5.48
CA ASP A 202 -10.79 17.90 4.61
C ASP A 202 -11.45 19.01 5.44
N THR A 203 -12.11 18.66 6.56
CA THR A 203 -12.75 19.62 7.47
C THR A 203 -11.75 20.60 8.08
N ILE A 204 -10.60 20.10 8.51
CA ILE A 204 -9.52 20.92 9.07
C ILE A 204 -8.90 21.77 7.97
N ASN A 205 -8.64 21.17 6.81
CA ASN A 205 -7.97 21.83 5.68
C ASN A 205 -8.81 22.97 5.08
N ALA A 206 -10.14 22.90 5.16
CA ALA A 206 -11.02 23.99 4.76
C ALA A 206 -10.70 25.31 5.52
N LYS A 207 -10.09 25.21 6.72
CA LYS A 207 -9.64 26.35 7.53
C LYS A 207 -8.17 26.68 7.32
N LEU A 208 -7.33 25.69 7.04
CA LEU A 208 -5.88 25.86 6.89
C LEU A 208 -5.47 26.31 5.49
N GLY A 209 -6.23 25.95 4.45
CA GLY A 209 -5.98 26.36 3.08
C GLY A 209 -4.76 25.72 2.42
N GLN A 210 -4.36 24.49 2.86
CA GLN A 210 -3.28 23.73 2.24
C GLN A 210 -3.67 23.26 0.84
N LYS A 211 -2.74 23.31 -0.10
CA LYS A 211 -2.93 22.73 -1.44
C LYS A 211 -2.74 21.20 -1.39
N ILE A 212 -3.72 20.48 -0.87
CA ILE A 212 -3.64 19.01 -0.82
C ILE A 212 -3.81 18.45 -2.23
N LYS A 213 -2.69 18.04 -2.82
CA LYS A 213 -2.64 17.42 -4.14
C LYS A 213 -3.10 15.97 -4.09
N LEU A 214 -2.72 15.25 -3.03
CA LEU A 214 -2.93 13.82 -2.87
C LEU A 214 -2.95 13.42 -1.40
N ILE A 215 -3.93 12.60 -1.02
CA ILE A 215 -3.94 11.83 0.23
C ILE A 215 -3.70 10.37 -0.14
N LEU A 216 -2.77 9.71 0.52
CA LEU A 216 -2.43 8.30 0.34
C LEU A 216 -2.83 7.51 1.57
N SER A 217 -3.60 6.43 1.37
CA SER A 217 -4.06 5.54 2.44
C SER A 217 -3.90 4.07 2.09
N GLY A 218 -3.95 3.23 3.13
CA GLY A 218 -3.98 1.78 3.04
C GLY A 218 -5.11 1.17 3.87
N HIS A 219 -4.74 0.29 4.83
CA HIS A 219 -5.60 -0.26 5.88
C HIS A 219 -6.68 -1.26 5.41
N THR A 220 -7.34 -0.98 4.30
CA THR A 220 -8.52 -1.73 3.84
C THR A 220 -8.18 -3.05 3.15
N HIS A 221 -6.92 -3.21 2.71
CA HIS A 221 -6.50 -4.29 1.80
C HIS A 221 -7.37 -4.42 0.53
N GLY A 222 -8.10 -3.35 0.17
CA GLY A 222 -9.11 -3.38 -0.90
C GLY A 222 -10.25 -4.37 -0.63
N GLY A 223 -10.49 -4.68 0.66
CA GLY A 223 -11.40 -5.71 1.14
C GLY A 223 -10.82 -7.11 1.17
N GLN A 224 -9.55 -7.30 0.78
CA GLN A 224 -8.76 -8.55 0.74
C GLN A 224 -9.44 -9.72 0.01
N ILE A 225 -10.74 -9.96 0.28
CA ILE A 225 -11.59 -10.94 -0.38
C ILE A 225 -12.82 -10.20 -0.93
N THR A 226 -12.96 -10.20 -2.25
CA THR A 226 -14.06 -9.50 -2.93
C THR A 226 -14.83 -10.44 -3.85
N PHE A 227 -16.13 -10.22 -4.02
CA PHE A 227 -16.96 -10.89 -5.02
C PHE A 227 -17.51 -9.85 -5.98
N PHE A 228 -17.33 -10.06 -7.28
CA PHE A 228 -17.74 -9.09 -8.32
C PHE A 228 -17.28 -7.66 -8.02
N GLY A 229 -16.05 -7.52 -7.49
CA GLY A 229 -15.47 -6.21 -7.15
C GLY A 229 -15.94 -5.60 -5.83
N LYS A 230 -16.91 -6.19 -5.14
CA LYS A 230 -17.40 -5.73 -3.84
C LYS A 230 -16.68 -6.46 -2.70
N ALA A 231 -16.17 -5.70 -1.73
CA ALA A 231 -15.56 -6.25 -0.52
C ALA A 231 -16.62 -6.99 0.31
N ILE A 232 -16.28 -8.18 0.82
CA ILE A 232 -17.14 -8.91 1.76
C ILE A 232 -17.06 -8.27 3.14
N PHE A 233 -15.88 -7.77 3.49
CA PHE A 233 -15.58 -7.15 4.77
C PHE A 233 -14.63 -5.96 4.55
N THR A 234 -14.89 -4.87 5.26
CA THR A 234 -14.00 -3.73 5.39
C THR A 234 -13.72 -3.50 6.88
N PRO A 235 -12.46 -3.27 7.28
CA PRO A 235 -12.15 -3.02 8.68
C PRO A 235 -12.72 -1.67 9.15
N TYR A 236 -12.94 -1.53 10.46
CA TYR A 236 -13.28 -0.26 11.06
C TYR A 236 -12.16 0.77 10.78
N GLY A 237 -12.53 2.01 10.43
CA GLY A 237 -11.57 3.02 9.98
C GLY A 237 -11.46 3.13 8.45
N SER A 238 -12.17 2.28 7.70
CA SER A 238 -12.26 2.39 6.24
C SER A 238 -13.19 3.54 5.80
N GLY A 239 -14.26 3.83 6.56
CA GLY A 239 -15.34 4.69 6.08
C GLY A 239 -15.95 4.11 4.80
N ASP A 240 -16.29 4.99 3.86
CA ASP A 240 -16.79 4.61 2.53
C ASP A 240 -15.67 4.31 1.52
N TYR A 241 -14.42 4.29 1.98
CA TYR A 241 -13.22 4.23 1.14
C TYR A 241 -12.59 2.84 1.19
N VAL A 242 -12.72 2.06 0.12
CA VAL A 242 -12.24 0.67 0.10
C VAL A 242 -10.97 0.49 -0.75
N LYS A 243 -10.94 1.01 -1.97
CA LYS A 243 -9.80 0.90 -2.89
C LYS A 243 -9.88 1.88 -4.04
N GLY A 244 -8.72 2.32 -4.53
CA GLY A 244 -8.61 3.20 -5.69
C GLY A 244 -8.90 4.66 -5.37
N TRP A 245 -9.38 5.39 -6.36
CA TRP A 245 -9.55 6.83 -6.30
C TRP A 245 -10.89 7.25 -5.69
N TYR A 246 -10.81 8.27 -4.83
CA TYR A 246 -11.93 9.05 -4.33
C TYR A 246 -11.58 10.53 -4.44
N LYS A 247 -12.48 11.32 -5.01
CA LYS A 247 -12.25 12.74 -5.26
C LYS A 247 -13.46 13.54 -4.81
N ASN A 248 -13.18 14.66 -4.14
CA ASN A 248 -14.14 15.73 -3.90
C ASN A 248 -13.50 17.08 -4.31
N GLU A 249 -14.13 18.18 -3.94
CA GLU A 249 -13.66 19.53 -4.25
C GLU A 249 -12.39 19.91 -3.48
N LEU A 250 -12.13 19.27 -2.32
CA LEU A 250 -11.05 19.62 -1.40
C LEU A 250 -9.80 18.79 -1.61
N SER A 251 -9.95 17.50 -1.93
CA SER A 251 -8.81 16.59 -2.01
C SER A 251 -9.05 15.40 -2.94
N ARG A 252 -7.94 14.75 -3.33
CA ARG A 252 -7.92 13.44 -4.02
C ARG A 252 -7.33 12.42 -3.06
N LEU A 253 -8.09 11.37 -2.76
CA LEU A 253 -7.63 10.24 -1.97
C LEU A 253 -7.38 9.05 -2.87
N TYR A 254 -6.25 8.38 -2.69
CA TYR A 254 -6.00 7.04 -3.22
C TYR A 254 -5.87 6.03 -2.08
N VAL A 255 -6.70 5.00 -2.11
CA VAL A 255 -6.67 3.90 -1.13
C VAL A 255 -6.02 2.69 -1.78
N SER A 256 -4.83 2.32 -1.28
CA SER A 256 -4.07 1.17 -1.75
C SER A 256 -4.68 -0.14 -1.25
N LYS A 257 -4.59 -1.18 -2.09
CA LYS A 257 -4.90 -2.55 -1.69
C LYS A 257 -3.79 -3.18 -0.84
N GLY A 258 -2.65 -2.50 -0.67
CA GLY A 258 -1.53 -2.98 0.12
C GLY A 258 -0.77 -4.17 -0.46
N ILE A 259 0.37 -4.50 0.17
CA ILE A 259 1.27 -5.57 -0.27
C ILE A 259 0.98 -6.89 0.46
N GLY A 260 0.88 -6.84 1.80
CA GLY A 260 0.71 -8.02 2.65
C GLY A 260 -0.73 -8.54 2.73
N THR A 261 -0.98 -9.38 3.71
CA THR A 261 -2.32 -9.89 4.04
C THR A 261 -2.56 -9.81 5.54
N ARG A 262 -3.81 -9.63 5.94
CA ARG A 262 -4.24 -9.60 7.34
C ARG A 262 -5.16 -10.78 7.66
N GLY A 263 -4.92 -11.45 8.80
CA GLY A 263 -5.72 -12.61 9.22
C GLY A 263 -5.49 -13.82 8.30
N LEU A 264 -6.27 -13.94 7.24
CA LEU A 264 -6.13 -15.03 6.28
C LEU A 264 -5.00 -14.79 5.28
N PRO A 265 -4.16 -15.80 5.00
CA PRO A 265 -3.03 -15.66 4.08
C PRO A 265 -3.45 -15.84 2.61
N LEU A 266 -4.50 -15.14 2.18
CA LEU A 266 -5.01 -15.19 0.81
C LEU A 266 -5.58 -13.83 0.40
N ARG A 267 -5.66 -13.58 -0.91
CA ARG A 267 -6.36 -12.47 -1.54
C ARG A 267 -7.25 -13.02 -2.65
N PHE A 268 -8.42 -12.44 -2.84
CA PHE A 268 -9.31 -12.81 -3.94
C PHE A 268 -10.07 -11.59 -4.47
N GLY A 269 -9.85 -11.27 -5.76
CA GLY A 269 -10.37 -10.05 -6.39
C GLY A 269 -9.79 -8.75 -5.81
N SER A 270 -8.65 -8.86 -5.09
CA SER A 270 -7.96 -7.73 -4.46
C SER A 270 -6.44 -7.97 -4.43
N ARG A 271 -5.85 -8.08 -5.62
CA ARG A 271 -4.43 -8.34 -5.84
C ARG A 271 -3.56 -7.30 -5.14
N ALA A 272 -2.44 -7.75 -4.55
CA ALA A 272 -1.44 -6.86 -3.96
C ALA A 272 -0.97 -5.82 -4.97
N GLU A 273 -0.77 -4.56 -4.54
CA GLU A 273 -0.39 -3.50 -5.47
C GLU A 273 0.68 -2.56 -4.92
N ALA A 274 1.49 -2.04 -5.84
CA ALA A 274 2.40 -0.93 -5.64
C ALA A 274 2.08 0.16 -6.66
N ILE A 275 2.14 1.43 -6.28
CA ILE A 275 1.65 2.51 -7.11
C ILE A 275 2.76 3.53 -7.37
N ILE A 276 2.95 3.91 -8.63
CA ILE A 276 3.80 5.01 -9.05
C ILE A 276 2.91 6.23 -9.28
N PHE A 277 3.26 7.35 -8.66
CA PHE A 277 2.63 8.65 -8.95
C PHE A 277 3.66 9.58 -9.57
N GLN A 278 3.27 10.23 -10.66
CA GLN A 278 3.93 11.41 -11.21
C GLN A 278 3.15 12.63 -10.70
N VAL A 279 3.76 13.36 -9.77
CA VAL A 279 3.13 14.48 -9.07
C VAL A 279 3.57 15.81 -9.66
#